data_7f923278c10078601bfd908f45043319
#
_entry.id   7f923278c10078601bfd908f45043319
#
_cell.length_a   1.000
_cell.length_b   1.000
_cell.length_c   1.000
_cell.angle_alpha   90.00
_cell.angle_beta   90.00
_cell.angle_gamma   90.00
#
_symmetry.space_group_name_H-M   'P 1'
#
loop_
_entity.id
_entity.type
_entity.pdbx_description
1 polymer ?
#
loop_
_entity_poly.entity_id
_entity_poly.type
_entity_poly.pdbx_seq_one_letter_code
_entity_poly.pdbx_strand_id
1 'polypeptide(L)'
;MLLYGNGEVDVRSLEPEDAELLVNWLSDPSVLEYYEGRDRPHDIDRVLEHFYGDDTEEIGRGIVRYNSQDIGYIQFYRLDDAERGIYGYSEFAGSIYGMDQFIGNPSFWNRGVGSQLVKETVQYLIEVKQAGKIVMDPQCWNRRALHVYEKNGFVRKQRLLKHEWHEGELRDCWLVEHAGKGE
;
A
#
# COMPACT_ATOMS: atom_id res chain seq x y z
N MET A 1 -12.79 11.00 8.26
CA MET A 1 -12.86 12.09 7.23
C MET A 1 -12.51 11.53 5.86
N LEU A 2 -13.22 11.91 4.78
CA LEU A 2 -12.85 11.52 3.41
C LEU A 2 -11.52 12.18 3.02
N LEU A 3 -10.57 11.37 2.52
CA LEU A 3 -9.27 11.84 2.03
C LEU A 3 -9.30 12.07 0.52
N TYR A 4 -9.74 11.07 -0.26
CA TYR A 4 -9.89 11.12 -1.72
C TYR A 4 -10.78 9.97 -2.21
N GLY A 5 -11.12 10.00 -3.48
CA GLY A 5 -11.87 8.95 -4.18
C GLY A 5 -12.79 9.51 -5.25
N ASN A 6 -13.56 8.64 -5.88
CA ASN A 6 -14.45 8.97 -7.00
C ASN A 6 -15.94 8.71 -6.69
N GLY A 7 -16.27 8.38 -5.44
CA GLY A 7 -17.62 8.06 -4.98
C GLY A 7 -17.97 6.58 -5.09
N GLU A 8 -17.29 5.80 -5.90
CA GLU A 8 -17.40 4.34 -5.95
C GLU A 8 -16.30 3.70 -5.09
N VAL A 9 -15.04 4.09 -5.32
CA VAL A 9 -13.89 3.76 -4.48
C VAL A 9 -13.41 5.01 -3.78
N ASP A 10 -13.50 5.02 -2.47
CA ASP A 10 -13.11 6.13 -1.60
C ASP A 10 -12.10 5.67 -0.55
N VAL A 11 -11.29 6.60 -0.09
CA VAL A 11 -10.39 6.41 1.05
C VAL A 11 -10.72 7.45 2.11
N ARG A 12 -11.06 6.99 3.31
CA ARG A 12 -11.24 7.84 4.48
C ARG A 12 -10.09 7.66 5.47
N SER A 13 -9.88 8.64 6.34
CA SER A 13 -8.88 8.51 7.40
C SER A 13 -9.15 7.29 8.27
N LEU A 14 -8.05 6.66 8.72
CA LEU A 14 -8.10 5.63 9.75
C LEU A 14 -8.48 6.30 11.08
N GLU A 15 -9.45 5.74 11.78
CA GLU A 15 -9.92 6.23 13.08
C GLU A 15 -9.69 5.14 14.15
N PRO A 16 -9.61 5.50 15.45
CA PRO A 16 -9.34 4.52 16.51
C PRO A 16 -10.32 3.34 16.54
N GLU A 17 -11.56 3.58 16.16
CA GLU A 17 -12.64 2.59 16.12
C GLU A 17 -12.46 1.51 15.05
N ASP A 18 -11.58 1.75 14.09
CA ASP A 18 -11.28 0.80 13.01
C ASP A 18 -10.33 -0.33 13.43
N ALA A 19 -9.77 -0.28 14.63
CA ALA A 19 -8.79 -1.27 15.08
C ALA A 19 -9.33 -2.70 15.02
N GLU A 20 -10.56 -2.93 15.44
CA GLU A 20 -11.20 -4.25 15.38
C GLU A 20 -11.43 -4.72 13.94
N LEU A 21 -11.71 -3.81 13.03
CA LEU A 21 -11.86 -4.09 11.60
C LEU A 21 -10.53 -4.60 11.02
N LEU A 22 -9.42 -3.95 11.37
CA LEU A 22 -8.07 -4.39 10.98
C LEU A 22 -7.73 -5.77 11.60
N VAL A 23 -8.08 -6.03 12.86
CA VAL A 23 -7.91 -7.36 13.48
C VAL A 23 -8.65 -8.43 12.69
N ASN A 24 -9.90 -8.18 12.31
CA ASN A 24 -10.70 -9.12 11.55
C ASN A 24 -10.06 -9.45 10.19
N TRP A 25 -9.61 -8.44 9.45
CA TRP A 25 -8.95 -8.64 8.16
C TRP A 25 -7.59 -9.34 8.30
N LEU A 26 -6.78 -8.94 9.28
CA LEU A 26 -5.43 -9.47 9.49
C LEU A 26 -5.40 -10.74 10.37
N SER A 27 -6.53 -11.38 10.55
CA SER A 27 -6.69 -12.72 11.08
C SER A 27 -7.17 -13.72 10.02
N ASP A 28 -7.55 -13.25 8.83
CA ASP A 28 -7.97 -14.07 7.71
C ASP A 28 -6.73 -14.59 6.95
N PRO A 29 -6.47 -15.92 6.91
CA PRO A 29 -5.33 -16.48 6.20
C PRO A 29 -5.30 -16.10 4.70
N SER A 30 -6.45 -15.92 4.06
CA SER A 30 -6.52 -15.51 2.66
C SER A 30 -5.95 -14.11 2.43
N VAL A 31 -6.16 -13.21 3.37
CA VAL A 31 -5.60 -11.84 3.35
C VAL A 31 -4.12 -11.88 3.70
N LEU A 32 -3.75 -12.60 4.77
CA LEU A 32 -2.40 -12.70 5.27
C LEU A 32 -1.43 -13.36 4.26
N GLU A 33 -1.90 -14.22 3.38
CA GLU A 33 -1.09 -14.80 2.31
C GLU A 33 -0.42 -13.71 1.44
N TYR A 34 -1.14 -12.61 1.21
CA TYR A 34 -0.68 -11.51 0.34
C TYR A 34 -0.19 -10.28 1.12
N TYR A 35 -0.46 -10.22 2.41
CA TYR A 35 -0.10 -9.10 3.27
C TYR A 35 0.32 -9.61 4.65
N GLU A 36 1.50 -9.29 5.12
CA GLU A 36 2.12 -9.68 6.40
C GLU A 36 2.58 -11.15 6.48
N GLY A 37 1.85 -12.12 5.92
CA GLY A 37 2.12 -13.55 6.03
C GLY A 37 1.15 -14.28 6.97
N ARG A 38 0.82 -15.53 6.63
CA ARG A 38 -0.12 -16.36 7.40
C ARG A 38 0.41 -16.77 8.77
N ASP A 39 1.72 -16.68 8.99
CA ASP A 39 2.40 -16.89 10.27
C ASP A 39 2.37 -15.68 11.20
N ARG A 40 1.79 -14.56 10.75
CA ARG A 40 1.71 -13.29 11.48
C ARG A 40 0.28 -12.75 11.61
N PRO A 41 -0.68 -13.53 12.15
CA PRO A 41 -1.99 -12.98 12.43
C PRO A 41 -1.88 -11.82 13.45
N HIS A 42 -2.69 -10.79 13.27
CA HIS A 42 -2.67 -9.61 14.11
C HIS A 42 -3.81 -9.66 15.13
N ASP A 43 -3.46 -9.69 16.42
CA ASP A 43 -4.36 -9.35 17.50
C ASP A 43 -4.47 -7.84 17.69
N ILE A 44 -5.27 -7.40 18.66
CA ILE A 44 -5.51 -5.98 18.90
C ILE A 44 -4.21 -5.24 19.28
N ASP A 45 -3.35 -5.85 20.09
CA ASP A 45 -2.11 -5.22 20.53
C ASP A 45 -1.17 -4.97 19.35
N ARG A 46 -1.04 -5.95 18.47
CA ARG A 46 -0.22 -5.82 17.26
C ARG A 46 -0.81 -4.82 16.27
N VAL A 47 -2.13 -4.77 16.12
CA VAL A 47 -2.79 -3.75 15.30
C VAL A 47 -2.52 -2.35 15.86
N LEU A 48 -2.67 -2.15 17.16
CA LEU A 48 -2.40 -0.85 17.79
C LEU A 48 -0.94 -0.44 17.64
N GLU A 49 -0.01 -1.37 17.80
CA GLU A 49 1.42 -1.11 17.60
C GLU A 49 1.76 -0.73 16.15
N HIS A 50 1.27 -1.48 15.16
CA HIS A 50 1.69 -1.31 13.76
C HIS A 50 0.93 -0.22 13.01
N PHE A 51 -0.33 0.02 13.34
CA PHE A 51 -1.19 0.93 12.58
C PHE A 51 -1.51 2.24 13.30
N TYR A 52 -1.30 2.29 14.62
CA TYR A 52 -1.59 3.46 15.46
C TYR A 52 -0.38 3.95 16.28
N GLY A 53 0.75 3.23 16.20
CA GLY A 53 2.02 3.69 16.77
C GLY A 53 2.60 4.85 15.96
N ASP A 54 3.52 5.58 16.57
CA ASP A 54 4.26 6.74 16.05
C ASP A 54 3.60 7.48 14.87
N ASP A 55 2.72 8.42 15.21
CA ASP A 55 2.18 9.37 14.26
C ASP A 55 3.28 10.34 13.81
N THR A 56 4.07 9.91 12.83
CA THR A 56 4.74 10.90 12.02
C THR A 56 3.70 11.45 11.05
N GLU A 57 3.53 12.76 10.98
CA GLU A 57 2.64 13.45 10.03
C GLU A 57 2.90 13.08 8.55
N GLU A 58 3.93 12.27 8.32
CA GLU A 58 4.39 11.83 7.00
C GLU A 58 3.69 10.57 6.49
N ILE A 59 3.00 9.80 7.37
CA ILE A 59 2.28 8.58 6.98
C ILE A 59 0.78 8.85 6.91
N GLY A 60 0.24 8.80 5.72
CA GLY A 60 -1.21 8.77 5.51
C GLY A 60 -1.74 7.36 5.66
N ARG A 61 -2.71 7.14 6.56
CA ARG A 61 -3.38 5.85 6.78
C ARG A 61 -4.87 5.99 6.54
N GLY A 62 -5.44 5.06 5.81
CA GLY A 62 -6.85 5.13 5.45
C GLY A 62 -7.55 3.78 5.34
N ILE A 63 -8.85 3.84 5.52
CA ILE A 63 -9.78 2.74 5.23
C ILE A 63 -10.30 2.92 3.81
N VAL A 64 -10.19 1.86 3.03
CA VAL A 64 -10.71 1.77 1.67
C VAL A 64 -12.18 1.41 1.71
N ARG A 65 -13.01 2.17 0.99
CA ARG A 65 -14.44 1.91 0.84
C ARG A 65 -14.80 1.64 -0.62
N TYR A 66 -15.72 0.72 -0.80
CA TYR A 66 -16.37 0.47 -2.08
C TYR A 66 -17.88 0.58 -1.90
N ASN A 67 -18.52 1.50 -2.64
CA ASN A 67 -19.94 1.82 -2.46
C ASN A 67 -20.31 2.04 -0.98
N SER A 68 -19.52 2.83 -0.27
CA SER A 68 -19.68 3.16 1.16
C SER A 68 -19.46 2.00 2.16
N GLN A 69 -19.06 0.82 1.69
CA GLN A 69 -18.69 -0.30 2.54
C GLN A 69 -17.17 -0.32 2.78
N ASP A 70 -16.74 -0.44 4.03
CA ASP A 70 -15.34 -0.60 4.40
C ASP A 70 -14.83 -1.99 3.96
N ILE A 71 -13.79 -2.02 3.11
CA ILE A 71 -13.34 -3.26 2.48
C ILE A 71 -11.83 -3.51 2.58
N GLY A 72 -11.05 -2.54 2.99
CA GLY A 72 -9.60 -2.67 3.01
C GLY A 72 -8.88 -1.49 3.64
N TYR A 73 -7.57 -1.54 3.55
CA TYR A 73 -6.66 -0.58 4.15
C TYR A 73 -5.62 -0.11 3.14
N ILE A 74 -5.18 1.12 3.27
CA ILE A 74 -4.07 1.70 2.53
C ILE A 74 -3.25 2.61 3.43
N GLN A 75 -1.93 2.59 3.21
CA GLN A 75 -1.03 3.62 3.72
C GLN A 75 -0.17 4.16 2.59
N PHE A 76 0.24 5.40 2.73
CA PHE A 76 1.20 6.05 1.85
C PHE A 76 2.11 6.96 2.68
N TYR A 77 3.37 7.04 2.28
CA TYR A 77 4.40 7.73 3.05
C TYR A 77 5.47 8.29 2.13
N ARG A 78 6.12 9.34 2.58
CA ARG A 78 7.28 9.88 1.90
C ARG A 78 8.50 9.04 2.25
N LEU A 79 9.26 8.62 1.22
CA LEU A 79 10.50 7.90 1.44
C LEU A 79 11.53 8.78 2.15
N ASP A 80 12.15 8.23 3.18
CA ASP A 80 13.31 8.84 3.84
C ASP A 80 14.60 8.60 3.04
N ASP A 81 15.70 9.18 3.50
CA ASP A 81 16.99 9.08 2.82
C ASP A 81 17.55 7.65 2.81
N ALA A 82 17.26 6.84 3.83
CA ALA A 82 17.70 5.45 3.91
C ALA A 82 16.97 4.59 2.88
N GLU A 83 15.66 4.72 2.76
CA GLU A 83 14.84 4.03 1.76
C GLU A 83 15.23 4.45 0.34
N ARG A 84 15.45 5.75 0.12
CA ARG A 84 15.95 6.27 -1.16
C ARG A 84 17.29 5.63 -1.54
N GLY A 85 18.20 5.46 -0.57
CA GLY A 85 19.48 4.79 -0.78
C GLY A 85 19.33 3.34 -1.23
N ILE A 86 18.44 2.58 -0.57
CA ILE A 86 18.14 1.18 -0.90
C ILE A 86 17.59 1.06 -2.33
N TYR A 87 16.71 1.97 -2.73
CA TYR A 87 16.07 1.95 -4.05
C TYR A 87 16.86 2.65 -5.17
N GLY A 88 18.01 3.25 -4.84
CA GLY A 88 18.86 3.92 -5.83
C GLY A 88 18.38 5.32 -6.21
N TYR A 89 17.65 6.01 -5.35
CA TYR A 89 17.10 7.35 -5.61
C TYR A 89 17.80 8.48 -4.85
N SER A 90 19.01 8.26 -4.32
CA SER A 90 19.71 9.27 -3.52
C SER A 90 19.89 10.62 -4.24
N GLU A 91 20.06 10.59 -5.55
CA GLU A 91 20.28 11.78 -6.38
C GLU A 91 19.00 12.42 -6.93
N PHE A 92 17.83 11.80 -6.69
CA PHE A 92 16.57 12.36 -7.18
C PHE A 92 16.13 13.52 -6.27
N ALA A 93 15.98 14.71 -6.84
CA ALA A 93 15.68 15.93 -6.08
C ALA A 93 14.21 16.07 -5.64
N GLY A 94 13.28 15.36 -6.31
CA GLY A 94 11.84 15.44 -6.02
C GLY A 94 11.42 14.58 -4.82
N SER A 95 10.16 14.72 -4.43
CA SER A 95 9.53 13.84 -3.44
C SER A 95 9.23 12.47 -4.03
N ILE A 96 9.45 11.42 -3.26
CA ILE A 96 9.11 10.04 -3.60
C ILE A 96 8.17 9.51 -2.55
N TYR A 97 7.06 8.93 -2.97
CA TYR A 97 6.08 8.30 -2.08
C TYR A 97 6.07 6.79 -2.28
N GLY A 98 6.02 6.07 -1.16
CA GLY A 98 5.66 4.66 -1.12
C GLY A 98 4.18 4.50 -0.80
N MET A 99 3.60 3.36 -1.15
CA MET A 99 2.24 2.99 -0.77
C MET A 99 2.11 1.49 -0.60
N ASP A 100 1.31 1.08 0.38
CA ASP A 100 0.98 -0.30 0.67
C ASP A 100 -0.52 -0.41 0.93
N GLN A 101 -1.15 -1.44 0.39
CA GLN A 101 -2.59 -1.63 0.53
C GLN A 101 -2.99 -3.09 0.50
N PHE A 102 -4.13 -3.38 1.08
CA PHE A 102 -4.82 -4.65 0.94
C PHE A 102 -6.34 -4.50 0.93
N ILE A 103 -7.01 -5.38 0.21
CA ILE A 103 -8.46 -5.55 0.29
C ILE A 103 -8.71 -6.68 1.29
N GLY A 104 -9.25 -6.32 2.46
CA GLY A 104 -9.46 -7.22 3.59
C GLY A 104 -10.67 -8.15 3.44
N ASN A 105 -11.57 -7.86 2.51
CA ASN A 105 -12.70 -8.73 2.20
C ASN A 105 -12.47 -9.44 0.86
N PRO A 106 -12.14 -10.75 0.85
CA PRO A 106 -11.86 -11.50 -0.38
C PRO A 106 -12.98 -11.50 -1.42
N SER A 107 -14.22 -11.26 -1.01
CA SER A 107 -15.36 -11.19 -1.94
C SER A 107 -15.28 -10.04 -2.94
N PHE A 108 -14.44 -9.05 -2.67
CA PHE A 108 -14.17 -7.91 -3.56
C PHE A 108 -12.94 -8.11 -4.45
N TRP A 109 -12.24 -9.22 -4.31
CA TRP A 109 -11.07 -9.51 -5.16
C TRP A 109 -11.48 -9.84 -6.60
N ASN A 110 -10.56 -9.58 -7.55
CA ASN A 110 -10.76 -9.85 -8.99
C ASN A 110 -11.99 -9.16 -9.60
N ARG A 111 -12.38 -8.02 -9.05
CA ARG A 111 -13.51 -7.20 -9.51
C ARG A 111 -13.09 -5.80 -10.00
N GLY A 112 -11.78 -5.57 -10.13
CA GLY A 112 -11.24 -4.29 -10.55
C GLY A 112 -11.14 -3.23 -9.46
N VAL A 113 -11.58 -3.51 -8.23
CA VAL A 113 -11.58 -2.55 -7.11
C VAL A 113 -10.16 -2.15 -6.71
N GLY A 114 -9.24 -3.11 -6.63
CA GLY A 114 -7.83 -2.84 -6.33
C GLY A 114 -7.17 -1.96 -7.39
N SER A 115 -7.51 -2.15 -8.67
CA SER A 115 -7.01 -1.31 -9.77
C SER A 115 -7.53 0.12 -9.67
N GLN A 116 -8.81 0.30 -9.35
CA GLN A 116 -9.38 1.63 -9.11
C GLN A 116 -8.73 2.31 -7.90
N LEU A 117 -8.53 1.58 -6.80
CA LEU A 117 -7.84 2.11 -5.62
C LEU A 117 -6.45 2.64 -5.96
N VAL A 118 -5.64 1.86 -6.67
CA VAL A 118 -4.30 2.28 -7.10
C VAL A 118 -4.37 3.53 -7.97
N LYS A 119 -5.29 3.59 -8.92
CA LYS A 119 -5.49 4.76 -9.78
C LYS A 119 -5.81 6.02 -8.98
N GLU A 120 -6.81 5.95 -8.10
CA GLU A 120 -7.23 7.10 -7.28
C GLU A 120 -6.12 7.56 -6.33
N THR A 121 -5.38 6.61 -5.75
CA THR A 121 -4.25 6.93 -4.86
C THR A 121 -3.11 7.60 -5.63
N VAL A 122 -2.73 7.09 -6.79
CA VAL A 122 -1.70 7.70 -7.65
C VAL A 122 -2.10 9.13 -8.00
N GLN A 123 -3.34 9.35 -8.42
CA GLN A 123 -3.83 10.69 -8.73
C GLN A 123 -3.75 11.63 -7.53
N TYR A 124 -4.19 11.18 -6.36
CA TYR A 124 -4.10 11.95 -5.12
C TYR A 124 -2.66 12.30 -4.74
N LEU A 125 -1.75 11.33 -4.83
CA LEU A 125 -0.33 11.56 -4.52
C LEU A 125 0.31 12.56 -5.48
N ILE A 126 -0.04 12.52 -6.76
CA ILE A 126 0.47 13.46 -7.77
C ILE A 126 -0.12 14.86 -7.57
N GLU A 127 -1.43 14.97 -7.47
CA GLU A 127 -2.13 16.26 -7.49
C GLU A 127 -2.07 16.99 -6.14
N VAL A 128 -2.23 16.26 -5.04
CA VAL A 128 -2.31 16.85 -3.69
C VAL A 128 -0.97 16.80 -2.97
N LYS A 129 -0.27 15.66 -3.01
CA LYS A 129 1.03 15.51 -2.34
C LYS A 129 2.22 15.93 -3.20
N GLN A 130 1.99 16.25 -4.47
CA GLN A 130 3.03 16.68 -5.43
C GLN A 130 4.16 15.64 -5.56
N ALA A 131 3.79 14.36 -5.60
CA ALA A 131 4.74 13.26 -5.74
C ALA A 131 5.49 13.36 -7.07
N GLY A 132 6.82 13.44 -7.01
CA GLY A 132 7.68 13.38 -8.18
C GLY A 132 7.84 11.94 -8.70
N LYS A 133 7.78 10.96 -7.80
CA LYS A 133 7.73 9.53 -8.10
C LYS A 133 6.87 8.81 -7.08
N ILE A 134 6.29 7.68 -7.49
CA ILE A 134 5.59 6.76 -6.60
C ILE A 134 6.20 5.37 -6.79
N VAL A 135 6.51 4.68 -5.70
CA VAL A 135 7.16 3.36 -5.74
C VAL A 135 6.40 2.35 -4.89
N MET A 136 6.51 1.10 -5.29
CA MET A 136 6.08 -0.06 -4.50
C MET A 136 7.09 -1.19 -4.69
N ASP A 137 7.11 -2.13 -3.77
CA ASP A 137 8.03 -3.26 -3.77
C ASP A 137 7.33 -4.62 -3.63
N PRO A 138 6.35 -4.94 -4.51
CA PRO A 138 5.63 -6.20 -4.44
C PRO A 138 6.58 -7.39 -4.59
N GLN A 139 6.27 -8.46 -3.86
CA GLN A 139 7.01 -9.73 -4.00
C GLN A 139 6.88 -10.28 -5.42
N CYS A 140 7.96 -10.85 -5.95
CA CYS A 140 8.02 -11.30 -7.34
C CYS A 140 6.98 -12.38 -7.70
N TRP A 141 6.56 -13.19 -6.73
CA TRP A 141 5.55 -14.21 -6.95
C TRP A 141 4.12 -13.66 -7.04
N ASN A 142 3.88 -12.45 -6.50
CA ASN A 142 2.55 -11.83 -6.46
C ASN A 142 2.19 -11.21 -7.83
N ARG A 143 1.92 -12.08 -8.78
CA ARG A 143 1.61 -11.67 -10.17
C ARG A 143 0.36 -10.81 -10.28
N ARG A 144 -0.63 -11.04 -9.40
CA ARG A 144 -1.87 -10.25 -9.38
C ARG A 144 -1.59 -8.79 -9.03
N ALA A 145 -0.79 -8.54 -7.99
CA ALA A 145 -0.40 -7.19 -7.62
C ALA A 145 0.42 -6.52 -8.72
N LEU A 146 1.42 -7.21 -9.26
CA LEU A 146 2.25 -6.69 -10.37
C LEU A 146 1.39 -6.31 -11.58
N HIS A 147 0.42 -7.13 -11.95
CA HIS A 147 -0.49 -6.83 -13.07
C HIS A 147 -1.31 -5.56 -12.81
N VAL A 148 -1.85 -5.39 -11.60
CA VAL A 148 -2.60 -4.20 -11.22
C VAL A 148 -1.73 -2.95 -11.28
N TYR A 149 -0.50 -3.01 -10.79
CA TYR A 149 0.42 -1.87 -10.78
C TYR A 149 0.88 -1.50 -12.19
N GLU A 150 1.27 -2.47 -13.00
CA GLU A 150 1.67 -2.23 -14.40
C GLU A 150 0.53 -1.65 -15.23
N LYS A 151 -0.70 -2.12 -15.01
CA LYS A 151 -1.91 -1.57 -15.63
C LYS A 151 -2.15 -0.09 -15.28
N ASN A 152 -1.69 0.34 -14.11
CA ASN A 152 -1.80 1.71 -13.62
C ASN A 152 -0.54 2.57 -13.87
N GLY A 153 0.31 2.16 -14.79
CA GLY A 153 1.46 2.96 -15.25
C GLY A 153 2.75 2.76 -14.45
N PHE A 154 2.80 1.77 -13.56
CA PHE A 154 4.05 1.39 -12.90
C PHE A 154 4.92 0.55 -13.83
N VAL A 155 6.23 0.77 -13.75
CA VAL A 155 7.25 0.06 -14.55
C VAL A 155 8.20 -0.64 -13.59
N ARG A 156 8.57 -1.89 -13.89
CA ARG A 156 9.60 -2.62 -13.13
C ARG A 156 10.95 -1.95 -13.35
N LYS A 157 11.60 -1.55 -12.26
CA LYS A 157 12.89 -0.86 -12.30
C LYS A 157 14.04 -1.77 -11.88
N GLN A 158 13.86 -2.51 -10.79
CA GLN A 158 14.93 -3.25 -10.16
C GLN A 158 14.36 -4.46 -9.43
N ARG A 159 15.07 -5.58 -9.53
CA ARG A 159 14.80 -6.73 -8.67
C ARG A 159 15.57 -6.58 -7.37
N LEU A 160 14.84 -6.60 -6.27
CA LEU A 160 15.37 -6.52 -4.91
C LEU A 160 15.50 -7.93 -4.36
N LEU A 161 16.73 -8.44 -4.31
CA LEU A 161 16.98 -9.82 -3.86
C LEU A 161 16.86 -9.94 -2.35
N LYS A 162 16.18 -10.97 -1.87
CA LYS A 162 16.01 -11.26 -0.43
C LYS A 162 15.58 -10.02 0.36
N HIS A 163 14.59 -9.32 -0.17
CA HIS A 163 14.20 -7.99 0.31
C HIS A 163 13.19 -8.04 1.45
N GLU A 164 12.23 -8.94 1.40
CA GLU A 164 11.12 -8.99 2.34
C GLU A 164 10.99 -10.36 2.97
N TRP A 165 10.87 -10.36 4.31
CA TRP A 165 10.59 -11.56 5.06
C TRP A 165 9.11 -11.93 4.92
N HIS A 166 8.83 -13.14 4.45
CA HIS A 166 7.48 -13.63 4.26
C HIS A 166 7.39 -15.12 4.51
N GLU A 167 6.62 -15.51 5.51
CA GLU A 167 6.35 -16.91 5.88
C GLU A 167 7.62 -17.75 6.02
N GLY A 168 8.60 -17.24 6.79
CA GLY A 168 9.82 -17.95 7.11
C GLY A 168 10.95 -17.87 6.08
N GLU A 169 10.78 -17.10 5.01
CA GLU A 169 11.80 -16.91 3.97
C GLU A 169 11.96 -15.45 3.58
N LEU A 170 13.17 -15.07 3.19
CA LEU A 170 13.42 -13.81 2.51
C LEU A 170 13.04 -13.93 1.04
N ARG A 171 12.08 -13.14 0.61
CA ARG A 171 11.54 -13.14 -0.75
C ARG A 171 12.13 -12.00 -1.59
N ASP A 172 12.31 -12.28 -2.87
CA ASP A 172 12.64 -11.26 -3.85
C ASP A 172 11.42 -10.40 -4.14
N CYS A 173 11.64 -9.10 -4.32
CA CYS A 173 10.63 -8.14 -4.70
C CYS A 173 11.00 -7.45 -6.02
N TRP A 174 10.00 -6.90 -6.70
CA TRP A 174 10.21 -5.94 -7.76
C TRP A 174 10.01 -4.53 -7.23
N LEU A 175 11.01 -3.67 -7.39
CA LEU A 175 10.78 -2.23 -7.29
C LEU A 175 10.03 -1.80 -8.54
N VAL A 176 8.81 -1.31 -8.37
CA VAL A 176 8.00 -0.74 -9.45
C VAL A 176 7.83 0.76 -9.22
N GLU A 177 7.92 1.54 -10.28
CA GLU A 177 7.91 3.00 -10.25
C GLU A 177 6.85 3.57 -11.18
N HIS A 178 6.09 4.53 -10.67
CA HIS A 178 5.30 5.46 -11.47
C HIS A 178 6.03 6.81 -11.54
N ALA A 179 6.11 7.39 -12.72
CA ALA A 179 6.87 8.62 -12.95
C ALA A 179 6.34 9.85 -12.19
N GLY A 180 5.17 9.73 -11.57
CA GLY A 180 4.58 10.82 -10.81
C GLY A 180 4.15 12.00 -11.70
N LYS A 181 4.34 13.22 -11.20
CA LYS A 181 4.09 14.43 -11.98
C LYS A 181 5.20 14.53 -13.03
N GLY A 182 4.86 14.31 -14.30
CA GLY A 182 5.80 14.47 -15.40
C GLY A 182 6.48 15.84 -15.36
N GLU A 183 7.77 15.86 -15.74
CA GLU A 183 8.54 17.09 -15.93
C GLU A 183 7.88 17.98 -17.00
#